data_dbadfe2e6395f2a9244d8dbebea40b3e
#
_entry.id   dbadfe2e6395f2a9244d8dbebea40b3e
#
_cell.length_a   1.000
_cell.length_b   1.000
_cell.length_c   1.000
_cell.angle_alpha   90.00
_cell.angle_beta   90.00
_cell.angle_gamma   90.00
#
_symmetry.space_group_name_H-M   'P 1'
#
loop_
_entity.id
_entity.type
_entity.pdbx_description
1 polymer ?
#
loop_
_entity_poly.entity_id
_entity_poly.type
_entity_poly.pdbx_seq_one_letter_code
_entity_poly.pdbx_strand_id
1 'polypeptide(L)'
;MLRASPKVALTLGLLTGGVLAGDEKPFELPTYTGEKPTINAPERPAKPGAMPDPKDLYQRALDCWPAQTYIRSEVFVEGRVRSDQTNYLDDSGTIRGANRSSVALVARLPLYSALELDREREREYGRRTKLAEAVGVFVTSLSERQKARRELELIRVLERRAQERVRIGVTETAEQVKYLERVAALEGELMRLGGQLQKSRLELVGHCTAREGEVMDRHLVQFIEGRS
;
A
#
# COMPACT_ATOMS: atom_id res chain seq x y z
N MET A 1 7.54 -46.73 -52.46
CA MET A 1 7.90 -45.66 -53.42
C MET A 1 9.08 -44.91 -52.82
N LEU A 2 10.24 -45.17 -53.35
CA LEU A 2 11.52 -44.56 -52.97
C LEU A 2 11.58 -43.14 -53.51
N ARG A 3 12.07 -42.17 -52.69
CA ARG A 3 12.58 -40.88 -53.19
C ARG A 3 13.93 -40.57 -52.59
N ALA A 4 14.85 -40.36 -53.48
CA ALA A 4 16.30 -40.20 -53.32
C ALA A 4 16.69 -38.85 -52.68
N SER A 5 17.77 -38.87 -51.87
CA SER A 5 18.53 -37.73 -51.39
C SER A 5 19.48 -37.18 -52.48
N PRO A 6 19.66 -35.85 -52.60
CA PRO A 6 20.81 -35.31 -53.30
C PRO A 6 21.99 -35.08 -52.33
N LYS A 7 23.14 -35.60 -52.74
CA LYS A 7 24.47 -35.37 -52.14
C LYS A 7 24.92 -33.95 -52.52
N VAL A 8 25.18 -33.10 -51.50
CA VAL A 8 25.85 -31.82 -51.70
C VAL A 8 27.34 -32.03 -51.52
N ALA A 9 28.08 -31.77 -52.59
CA ALA A 9 29.53 -31.81 -52.62
C ALA A 9 30.10 -30.55 -51.95
N LEU A 10 30.94 -30.77 -50.93
CA LEU A 10 31.69 -29.73 -50.22
C LEU A 10 33.00 -29.47 -50.95
N THR A 11 33.12 -28.39 -51.68
CA THR A 11 34.39 -27.92 -52.27
C THR A 11 35.18 -27.15 -51.25
N LEU A 12 36.29 -27.73 -50.80
CA LEU A 12 37.25 -27.14 -49.87
C LEU A 12 38.18 -26.19 -50.66
N GLY A 13 37.90 -24.86 -50.59
CA GLY A 13 38.78 -23.84 -51.15
C GLY A 13 39.87 -23.45 -50.14
N LEU A 14 41.08 -23.84 -50.38
CA LEU A 14 42.30 -23.38 -49.69
C LEU A 14 42.58 -21.93 -50.12
N LEU A 15 42.18 -20.97 -49.26
CA LEU A 15 42.65 -19.58 -49.37
C LEU A 15 43.87 -19.41 -48.48
N THR A 16 45.05 -19.45 -49.12
CA THR A 16 46.34 -19.02 -48.56
C THR A 16 46.34 -17.49 -48.50
N GLY A 17 45.74 -16.95 -47.39
CA GLY A 17 45.85 -15.54 -47.08
C GLY A 17 47.20 -15.24 -46.45
N GLY A 18 48.07 -14.50 -47.17
CA GLY A 18 49.30 -13.98 -46.63
C GLY A 18 49.05 -13.11 -45.39
N VAL A 19 49.66 -13.49 -44.27
CA VAL A 19 49.77 -12.67 -43.08
C VAL A 19 50.64 -11.48 -43.41
N LEU A 20 50.04 -10.31 -43.70
CA LEU A 20 50.73 -9.04 -43.63
C LEU A 20 51.12 -8.84 -42.18
N ALA A 21 52.39 -8.97 -41.82
CA ALA A 21 52.94 -8.51 -40.57
C ALA A 21 52.71 -6.98 -40.48
N GLY A 22 51.57 -6.57 -39.92
CA GLY A 22 51.35 -5.19 -39.54
C GLY A 22 52.33 -4.84 -38.42
N ASP A 23 53.05 -3.75 -38.59
CA ASP A 23 53.87 -3.14 -37.54
C ASP A 23 52.96 -2.85 -36.33
N GLU A 24 52.81 -3.83 -35.43
CA GLU A 24 52.19 -3.62 -34.13
C GLU A 24 53.10 -2.69 -33.36
N LYS A 25 52.72 -1.42 -33.28
CA LYS A 25 53.35 -0.49 -32.36
C LYS A 25 53.30 -1.09 -30.96
N PRO A 26 54.44 -1.16 -30.25
CA PRO A 26 54.44 -1.69 -28.88
C PRO A 26 53.43 -0.93 -28.05
N PHE A 27 52.59 -1.68 -27.29
CA PHE A 27 51.58 -1.14 -26.40
C PHE A 27 52.25 -0.18 -25.40
N GLU A 28 52.12 1.13 -25.63
CA GLU A 28 52.56 2.13 -24.69
C GLU A 28 51.56 2.17 -23.58
N LEU A 29 51.95 1.71 -22.40
CA LEU A 29 51.19 1.90 -21.17
C LEU A 29 50.90 3.40 -21.00
N PRO A 30 49.64 3.82 -20.86
CA PRO A 30 49.34 5.20 -20.63
C PRO A 30 50.10 5.66 -19.39
N THR A 31 50.97 6.65 -19.55
CA THR A 31 51.71 7.26 -18.44
C THR A 31 50.68 7.88 -17.48
N TYR A 32 50.59 7.34 -16.28
CA TYR A 32 49.73 7.86 -15.26
C TYR A 32 50.24 9.26 -14.89
N THR A 33 49.66 10.28 -15.50
CA THR A 33 49.87 11.66 -15.10
C THR A 33 49.13 11.84 -13.74
N GLY A 34 49.88 11.77 -12.66
CA GLY A 34 49.47 11.70 -11.26
C GLY A 34 48.42 12.67 -10.74
N GLU A 35 47.47 13.06 -11.54
CA GLU A 35 46.18 13.65 -11.08
C GLU A 35 45.44 12.57 -10.31
N LYS A 36 45.56 12.67 -8.98
CA LYS A 36 44.70 11.86 -8.10
C LYS A 36 43.25 12.09 -8.54
N PRO A 37 42.50 11.05 -8.95
CA PRO A 37 41.11 11.22 -9.25
C PRO A 37 40.48 11.87 -8.01
N THR A 38 39.89 13.03 -8.17
CA THR A 38 39.12 13.68 -7.11
C THR A 38 37.92 12.78 -6.88
N ILE A 39 38.10 11.78 -6.02
CA ILE A 39 36.99 10.94 -5.54
C ILE A 39 36.18 11.89 -4.68
N ASN A 40 35.20 12.56 -5.29
CA ASN A 40 34.20 13.26 -4.53
C ASN A 40 33.63 12.25 -3.55
N ALA A 41 33.85 12.49 -2.26
CA ALA A 41 33.29 11.66 -1.22
C ALA A 41 31.80 11.50 -1.53
N PRO A 42 31.26 10.27 -1.50
CA PRO A 42 29.85 10.08 -1.79
C PRO A 42 29.06 11.04 -0.94
N GLU A 43 28.23 11.86 -1.60
CA GLU A 43 27.30 12.75 -0.93
C GLU A 43 26.59 11.95 0.14
N ARG A 44 26.63 12.42 1.39
CA ARG A 44 26.01 11.67 2.50
C ARG A 44 24.58 11.39 2.11
N PRO A 45 24.11 10.13 2.22
CA PRO A 45 22.74 9.82 1.93
C PRO A 45 21.81 10.77 2.70
N ALA A 46 20.79 11.27 2.03
CA ALA A 46 19.83 12.20 2.60
C ALA A 46 19.34 11.69 3.98
N LYS A 47 19.21 12.59 4.94
CA LYS A 47 18.71 12.24 6.28
C LYS A 47 17.37 11.50 6.11
N PRO A 48 17.15 10.42 6.87
CA PRO A 48 15.88 9.74 6.84
C PRO A 48 14.76 10.75 7.14
N GLY A 49 13.71 10.76 6.35
CA GLY A 49 12.50 11.53 6.65
C GLY A 49 11.95 11.17 8.03
N ALA A 50 11.27 12.10 8.69
CA ALA A 50 10.68 11.84 9.99
C ALA A 50 9.70 10.67 9.90
N MET A 51 9.76 9.79 10.89
CA MET A 51 8.84 8.66 11.01
C MET A 51 7.68 9.05 11.91
N PRO A 52 6.42 8.73 11.55
CA PRO A 52 5.30 8.92 12.44
C PRO A 52 5.42 7.99 13.66
N ASP A 53 5.02 8.48 14.83
CA ASP A 53 4.82 7.62 15.99
C ASP A 53 3.57 6.74 15.73
N PRO A 54 3.71 5.40 15.77
CA PRO A 54 2.59 4.50 15.55
C PRO A 54 1.44 4.73 16.53
N LYS A 55 1.76 5.11 17.77
CA LYS A 55 0.77 5.36 18.81
C LYS A 55 -0.03 6.64 18.52
N ASP A 56 0.65 7.73 18.14
CA ASP A 56 0.00 8.99 17.78
C ASP A 56 -0.89 8.80 16.55
N LEU A 57 -0.37 8.10 15.54
CA LEU A 57 -1.13 7.80 14.32
C LEU A 57 -2.39 6.96 14.61
N TYR A 58 -2.28 5.96 15.49
CA TYR A 58 -3.40 5.15 15.90
C TYR A 58 -4.46 5.95 16.67
N GLN A 59 -4.04 6.82 17.60
CA GLN A 59 -4.95 7.67 18.34
C GLN A 59 -5.69 8.64 17.40
N ARG A 60 -4.99 9.31 16.49
CA ARG A 60 -5.62 10.17 15.47
C ARG A 60 -6.64 9.43 14.62
N ALA A 61 -6.32 8.19 14.23
CA ALA A 61 -7.23 7.37 13.46
C ALA A 61 -8.45 6.90 14.27
N LEU A 62 -8.33 6.71 15.59
CA LEU A 62 -9.47 6.48 16.49
C LEU A 62 -10.34 7.72 16.62
N ASP A 63 -9.74 8.91 16.80
CA ASP A 63 -10.42 10.17 17.03
C ASP A 63 -11.20 10.63 15.79
N CYS A 64 -10.75 10.25 14.59
CA CYS A 64 -11.43 10.61 13.35
C CYS A 64 -12.69 9.77 13.06
N TRP A 65 -12.98 8.78 13.89
CA TRP A 65 -14.20 7.99 13.81
C TRP A 65 -15.33 8.65 14.61
N PRO A 66 -16.52 8.83 14.02
CA PRO A 66 -17.62 9.41 14.76
C PRO A 66 -17.97 8.54 15.97
N ALA A 67 -18.00 9.15 17.15
CA ALA A 67 -18.46 8.47 18.34
C ALA A 67 -19.87 7.93 18.08
N GLN A 68 -20.02 6.61 18.10
CA GLN A 68 -21.35 6.01 17.97
C GLN A 68 -22.13 6.32 19.23
N THR A 69 -23.24 7.06 19.08
CA THR A 69 -24.21 7.25 20.15
C THR A 69 -24.89 5.90 20.39
N TYR A 70 -24.55 5.26 21.50
CA TYR A 70 -25.12 3.96 21.91
C TYR A 70 -26.61 4.00 22.19
N ILE A 71 -27.23 5.19 22.22
CA ILE A 71 -28.64 5.36 22.46
C ILE A 71 -29.32 5.65 21.13
N ARG A 72 -29.81 4.61 20.48
CA ARG A 72 -30.73 4.73 19.36
C ARG A 72 -32.15 4.72 19.88
N SER A 73 -32.68 5.89 20.21
CA SER A 73 -34.10 6.00 20.53
C SER A 73 -34.88 6.15 19.22
N GLU A 74 -35.58 5.12 18.81
CA GLU A 74 -36.51 5.17 17.70
C GLU A 74 -37.93 5.39 18.30
N VAL A 75 -38.50 6.56 18.07
CA VAL A 75 -39.86 6.84 18.46
C VAL A 75 -40.77 6.56 17.28
N PHE A 76 -41.48 5.44 17.33
CA PHE A 76 -42.53 5.13 16.37
C PHE A 76 -43.89 5.62 16.90
N VAL A 77 -44.57 6.39 16.10
CA VAL A 77 -45.98 6.72 16.34
C VAL A 77 -46.81 5.72 15.55
N GLU A 78 -47.30 4.69 16.20
CA GLU A 78 -48.23 3.71 15.59
C GLU A 78 -49.66 4.14 15.95
N GLY A 79 -50.38 4.72 15.00
CA GLY A 79 -51.80 4.95 15.11
C GLY A 79 -52.61 3.69 14.78
N ARG A 80 -53.12 3.00 15.78
CA ARG A 80 -54.00 1.86 15.59
C ARG A 80 -55.44 2.29 15.85
N VAL A 81 -56.20 2.47 14.77
CA VAL A 81 -57.64 2.66 14.87
C VAL A 81 -58.28 1.27 14.92
N ARG A 82 -58.69 0.86 16.10
CA ARG A 82 -59.46 -0.37 16.31
C ARG A 82 -60.91 0.00 16.46
N SER A 83 -61.74 -0.28 15.50
CA SER A 83 -63.19 -0.19 15.63
C SER A 83 -63.70 -1.60 15.97
N ASP A 84 -63.70 -1.95 17.25
CA ASP A 84 -64.38 -3.13 17.72
C ASP A 84 -65.85 -2.72 17.95
N GLN A 85 -66.75 -3.22 17.10
CA GLN A 85 -68.18 -3.19 17.41
C GLN A 85 -68.48 -4.33 18.38
N THR A 86 -68.50 -4.03 19.65
CA THR A 86 -69.07 -4.95 20.63
C THR A 86 -70.58 -4.69 20.71
N ASN A 87 -71.29 -5.61 20.14
CA ASN A 87 -72.76 -5.64 20.32
C ASN A 87 -73.06 -6.26 21.68
N TYR A 88 -73.63 -5.50 22.55
CA TYR A 88 -74.16 -6.04 23.81
C TYR A 88 -75.69 -5.86 23.87
N LEU A 89 -76.32 -6.88 24.42
CA LEU A 89 -77.78 -6.83 24.68
C LEU A 89 -78.03 -6.00 25.95
N ASP A 90 -78.83 -4.97 25.83
CA ASP A 90 -79.34 -4.18 27.00
C ASP A 90 -80.49 -4.97 27.70
N ASP A 91 -80.72 -4.69 28.92
CA ASP A 91 -81.79 -5.30 29.73
C ASP A 91 -83.19 -5.18 29.08
N SER A 92 -83.34 -4.29 28.13
CA SER A 92 -84.58 -4.11 27.31
C SER A 92 -84.61 -5.03 26.06
N GLY A 93 -83.62 -5.90 25.84
CA GLY A 93 -83.51 -6.76 24.65
C GLY A 93 -83.02 -6.08 23.34
N THR A 94 -82.54 -4.83 23.47
CA THR A 94 -82.08 -4.06 22.29
C THR A 94 -80.57 -4.17 22.15
N ILE A 95 -80.13 -4.52 20.91
CA ILE A 95 -78.72 -4.58 20.60
C ILE A 95 -78.13 -3.19 20.42
N ARG A 96 -77.27 -2.77 21.32
CA ARG A 96 -76.55 -1.51 21.21
C ARG A 96 -75.11 -1.75 20.82
N GLY A 97 -74.67 -1.12 19.72
CA GLY A 97 -73.30 -1.10 19.28
C GLY A 97 -72.52 0.07 19.89
N ALA A 98 -71.52 -0.19 20.67
CA ALA A 98 -70.59 0.85 21.10
C ALA A 98 -69.36 0.88 20.24
N ASN A 99 -69.18 1.95 19.44
CA ASN A 99 -67.93 2.22 18.72
C ASN A 99 -66.89 2.71 19.71
N ARG A 100 -65.88 1.90 20.00
CA ARG A 100 -64.75 2.27 20.80
C ARG A 100 -63.58 2.49 19.89
N SER A 101 -63.27 3.75 19.54
CA SER A 101 -62.03 4.12 18.87
C SER A 101 -60.96 4.39 19.93
N SER A 102 -59.88 3.65 19.93
CA SER A 102 -58.73 3.91 20.77
C SER A 102 -57.54 4.33 19.93
N VAL A 103 -56.91 5.45 20.24
CA VAL A 103 -55.63 5.88 19.68
C VAL A 103 -54.58 5.52 20.73
N ALA A 104 -53.67 4.61 20.37
CA ALA A 104 -52.57 4.25 21.24
C ALA A 104 -51.27 4.86 20.67
N LEU A 105 -50.59 5.66 21.47
CA LEU A 105 -49.26 6.12 21.21
C LEU A 105 -48.28 5.08 21.79
N VAL A 106 -47.58 4.33 20.92
CA VAL A 106 -46.62 3.33 21.36
C VAL A 106 -45.20 3.88 21.15
N ALA A 107 -44.52 4.26 22.24
CA ALA A 107 -43.11 4.56 22.25
C ALA A 107 -42.31 3.25 22.49
N ARG A 108 -41.56 2.76 21.50
CA ARG A 108 -40.63 1.64 21.69
C ARG A 108 -39.26 2.19 21.97
N LEU A 109 -38.79 2.06 23.20
CA LEU A 109 -37.40 2.24 23.55
C LEU A 109 -36.70 0.89 23.34
N PRO A 110 -35.79 0.74 22.34
CA PRO A 110 -35.01 -0.45 22.25
C PRO A 110 -34.06 -0.52 23.44
N LEU A 111 -34.45 -1.29 24.45
CA LEU A 111 -33.52 -1.69 25.51
C LEU A 111 -32.54 -2.67 24.90
N TYR A 112 -31.26 -2.32 24.86
CA TYR A 112 -30.22 -3.19 24.37
C TYR A 112 -30.26 -4.54 25.09
N SER A 113 -30.45 -5.62 24.34
CA SER A 113 -30.23 -6.95 24.88
C SER A 113 -28.74 -7.16 25.14
N ALA A 114 -28.36 -7.96 26.13
CA ALA A 114 -26.96 -8.31 26.38
C ALA A 114 -26.27 -8.85 25.12
N LEU A 115 -26.99 -9.58 24.30
CA LEU A 115 -26.52 -10.12 23.01
C LEU A 115 -26.16 -9.00 21.99
N GLU A 116 -26.88 -7.90 21.97
CA GLU A 116 -26.65 -6.79 21.07
C GLU A 116 -25.42 -5.98 21.50
N LEU A 117 -25.24 -5.78 22.80
CA LEU A 117 -24.05 -5.20 23.38
C LEU A 117 -22.79 -6.02 23.08
N ASP A 118 -22.87 -7.33 23.13
CA ASP A 118 -21.73 -8.21 22.83
C ASP A 118 -21.39 -8.14 21.34
N ARG A 119 -22.37 -8.12 20.46
CA ARG A 119 -22.15 -7.91 19.02
C ARG A 119 -21.50 -6.56 18.72
N GLU A 120 -21.92 -5.49 19.38
CA GLU A 120 -21.31 -4.16 19.23
C GLU A 120 -19.87 -4.14 19.74
N ARG A 121 -19.59 -4.77 20.87
CA ARG A 121 -18.22 -4.92 21.40
C ARG A 121 -17.32 -5.70 20.42
N GLU A 122 -17.84 -6.77 19.84
CA GLU A 122 -17.10 -7.57 18.86
C GLU A 122 -16.80 -6.78 17.59
N ARG A 123 -17.76 -6.01 17.08
CA ARG A 123 -17.57 -5.11 15.92
C ARG A 123 -16.53 -4.04 16.22
N GLU A 124 -16.62 -3.42 17.40
CA GLU A 124 -15.67 -2.40 17.83
C GLU A 124 -14.27 -2.96 18.01
N TYR A 125 -14.13 -4.15 18.60
CA TYR A 125 -12.86 -4.85 18.71
C TYR A 125 -12.27 -5.17 17.34
N GLY A 126 -13.06 -5.74 16.43
CA GLY A 126 -12.65 -6.02 15.07
C GLY A 126 -12.21 -4.77 14.31
N ARG A 127 -12.91 -3.64 14.48
CA ARG A 127 -12.55 -2.35 13.90
C ARG A 127 -11.20 -1.86 14.43
N ARG A 128 -10.98 -1.86 15.73
CA ARG A 128 -9.74 -1.43 16.37
C ARG A 128 -8.56 -2.29 15.95
N THR A 129 -8.76 -3.59 15.80
CA THR A 129 -7.73 -4.52 15.35
C THR A 129 -7.32 -4.22 13.90
N LYS A 130 -8.29 -4.05 12.98
CA LYS A 130 -8.00 -3.67 11.59
C LYS A 130 -7.27 -2.33 11.49
N LEU A 131 -7.66 -1.35 12.31
CA LEU A 131 -7.02 -0.06 12.36
C LEU A 131 -5.56 -0.17 12.84
N ALA A 132 -5.31 -0.95 13.89
CA ALA A 132 -3.96 -1.20 14.39
C ALA A 132 -3.09 -1.89 13.33
N GLU A 133 -3.65 -2.85 12.60
CA GLU A 133 -2.98 -3.52 11.48
C GLU A 133 -2.64 -2.53 10.36
N ALA A 134 -3.58 -1.69 9.93
CA ALA A 134 -3.35 -0.69 8.90
C ALA A 134 -2.26 0.32 9.28
N VAL A 135 -2.24 0.78 10.56
CA VAL A 135 -1.18 1.63 11.11
C VAL A 135 0.16 0.91 11.09
N GLY A 136 0.19 -0.35 11.54
CA GLY A 136 1.40 -1.18 11.53
C GLY A 136 1.97 -1.34 10.13
N VAL A 137 1.13 -1.70 9.16
CA VAL A 137 1.53 -1.84 7.75
C VAL A 137 2.04 -0.51 7.19
N PHE A 138 1.38 0.61 7.48
CA PHE A 138 1.80 1.94 7.02
C PHE A 138 3.20 2.29 7.52
N VAL A 139 3.44 2.20 8.83
CA VAL A 139 4.71 2.57 9.44
C VAL A 139 5.85 1.65 8.99
N THR A 140 5.60 0.33 8.93
CA THR A 140 6.58 -0.66 8.46
C THR A 140 6.96 -0.41 7.00
N SER A 141 5.96 -0.27 6.10
CA SER A 141 6.21 -0.03 4.68
C SER A 141 6.93 1.31 4.43
N LEU A 142 6.66 2.34 5.25
CA LEU A 142 7.35 3.62 5.16
C LEU A 142 8.83 3.48 5.55
N SER A 143 9.12 2.75 6.64
CA SER A 143 10.48 2.46 7.12
C SER A 143 11.27 1.66 6.08
N GLU A 144 10.68 0.58 5.56
CA GLU A 144 11.31 -0.26 4.54
C GLU A 144 11.56 0.52 3.24
N ARG A 145 10.62 1.37 2.81
CA ARG A 145 10.80 2.24 1.65
C ARG A 145 11.95 3.22 1.83
N GLN A 146 12.11 3.82 3.01
CA GLN A 146 13.23 4.70 3.30
C GLN A 146 14.56 3.94 3.30
N LYS A 147 14.58 2.71 3.84
CA LYS A 147 15.75 1.82 3.79
C LYS A 147 16.11 1.46 2.35
N ALA A 148 15.15 1.00 1.57
CA ALA A 148 15.35 0.62 0.17
C ALA A 148 15.85 1.78 -0.69
N ARG A 149 15.35 3.01 -0.47
CA ARG A 149 15.84 4.22 -1.16
C ARG A 149 17.32 4.47 -0.86
N ARG A 150 17.74 4.42 0.40
CA ARG A 150 19.14 4.61 0.79
C ARG A 150 20.06 3.52 0.21
N GLU A 151 19.58 2.27 0.21
CA GLU A 151 20.30 1.16 -0.40
C GLU A 151 20.45 1.37 -1.92
N LEU A 152 19.38 1.80 -2.60
CA LEU A 152 19.40 2.09 -4.02
C LEU A 152 20.41 3.20 -4.37
N GLU A 153 20.46 4.28 -3.59
CA GLU A 153 21.43 5.37 -3.77
C GLU A 153 22.86 4.83 -3.64
N LEU A 154 23.13 4.00 -2.62
CA LEU A 154 24.43 3.38 -2.42
C LEU A 154 24.81 2.47 -3.60
N ILE A 155 23.91 1.58 -4.01
CA ILE A 155 24.19 0.64 -5.12
C ILE A 155 24.38 1.38 -6.43
N ARG A 156 23.65 2.46 -6.72
CA ARG A 156 23.88 3.30 -7.90
C ARG A 156 25.24 3.98 -7.90
N VAL A 157 25.79 4.34 -6.73
CA VAL A 157 27.16 4.85 -6.63
C VAL A 157 28.19 3.75 -6.94
N LEU A 158 27.97 2.54 -6.44
CA LEU A 158 28.83 1.39 -6.71
C LEU A 158 28.77 0.97 -8.19
N GLU A 159 27.58 0.96 -8.77
CA GLU A 159 27.36 0.68 -10.19
C GLU A 159 28.15 1.66 -11.07
N ARG A 160 28.05 2.98 -10.83
CA ARG A 160 28.83 3.98 -11.58
C ARG A 160 30.33 3.77 -11.46
N ARG A 161 30.84 3.38 -10.27
CA ARG A 161 32.26 3.05 -10.09
C ARG A 161 32.65 1.78 -10.86
N ALA A 162 31.80 0.75 -10.84
CA ALA A 162 32.04 -0.46 -11.61
C ALA A 162 32.04 -0.18 -13.10
N GLN A 163 31.13 0.62 -13.60
CA GLN A 163 31.05 1.05 -15.00
C GLN A 163 32.37 1.75 -15.43
N GLU A 164 32.89 2.65 -14.60
CA GLU A 164 34.12 3.35 -14.88
C GLU A 164 35.33 2.39 -14.89
N ARG A 165 35.39 1.44 -13.95
CA ARG A 165 36.45 0.42 -13.90
C ARG A 165 36.42 -0.54 -15.11
N VAL A 166 35.20 -0.88 -15.58
CA VAL A 166 35.01 -1.65 -16.80
C VAL A 166 35.50 -0.87 -18.02
N ARG A 167 35.15 0.44 -18.09
CA ARG A 167 35.56 1.32 -19.22
C ARG A 167 37.05 1.43 -19.36
N ILE A 168 37.79 1.44 -18.26
CA ILE A 168 39.27 1.49 -18.27
C ILE A 168 39.92 0.11 -18.29
N GLY A 169 39.13 -0.97 -18.46
CA GLY A 169 39.65 -2.34 -18.61
C GLY A 169 40.23 -2.99 -17.34
N VAL A 170 39.95 -2.43 -16.16
CA VAL A 170 40.45 -2.94 -14.86
C VAL A 170 39.58 -4.06 -14.29
N THR A 171 38.30 -4.13 -14.68
CA THR A 171 37.34 -5.10 -14.13
C THR A 171 36.48 -5.69 -15.24
N GLU A 172 36.04 -6.93 -15.04
CA GLU A 172 35.12 -7.62 -15.94
C GLU A 172 33.71 -7.01 -15.91
N THR A 173 33.00 -7.08 -17.03
CA THR A 173 31.63 -6.61 -17.19
C THR A 173 30.63 -7.32 -16.22
N ALA A 174 30.98 -8.54 -15.79
CA ALA A 174 30.16 -9.33 -14.85
C ALA A 174 29.92 -8.61 -13.50
N GLU A 175 30.90 -7.82 -13.03
CA GLU A 175 30.73 -7.04 -11.80
C GLU A 175 29.64 -5.94 -11.98
N GLN A 176 29.65 -5.24 -13.10
CA GLN A 176 28.66 -4.21 -13.42
C GLN A 176 27.27 -4.82 -13.53
N VAL A 177 27.13 -5.98 -14.18
CA VAL A 177 25.84 -6.67 -14.34
C VAL A 177 25.21 -6.98 -12.98
N LYS A 178 25.98 -7.44 -11.99
CA LYS A 178 25.49 -7.70 -10.62
C LYS A 178 24.90 -6.45 -9.95
N TYR A 179 25.54 -5.28 -10.13
CA TYR A 179 24.98 -4.03 -9.58
C TYR A 179 23.71 -3.60 -10.31
N LEU A 180 23.63 -3.77 -11.63
CA LEU A 180 22.42 -3.48 -12.40
C LEU A 180 21.25 -4.38 -11.99
N GLU A 181 21.49 -5.67 -11.79
CA GLU A 181 20.48 -6.60 -11.25
C GLU A 181 19.98 -6.16 -9.87
N ARG A 182 20.90 -5.73 -8.99
CA ARG A 182 20.54 -5.25 -7.67
C ARG A 182 19.73 -3.94 -7.71
N VAL A 183 20.08 -3.01 -8.61
CA VAL A 183 19.31 -1.78 -8.86
C VAL A 183 17.90 -2.13 -9.29
N ALA A 184 17.73 -3.01 -10.30
CA ALA A 184 16.42 -3.42 -10.79
C ALA A 184 15.57 -4.09 -9.69
N ALA A 185 16.18 -4.94 -8.86
CA ALA A 185 15.49 -5.57 -7.73
C ALA A 185 15.01 -4.56 -6.69
N LEU A 186 15.84 -3.57 -6.34
CA LEU A 186 15.48 -2.50 -5.38
C LEU A 186 14.40 -1.56 -5.94
N GLU A 187 14.43 -1.25 -7.24
CA GLU A 187 13.39 -0.46 -7.90
C GLU A 187 12.04 -1.20 -7.87
N GLY A 188 12.04 -2.50 -8.14
CA GLY A 188 10.85 -3.36 -8.00
C GLY A 188 10.30 -3.38 -6.57
N GLU A 189 11.20 -3.48 -5.58
CA GLU A 189 10.84 -3.44 -4.16
C GLU A 189 10.24 -2.08 -3.76
N LEU A 190 10.79 -0.97 -4.25
CA LEU A 190 10.24 0.37 -4.02
C LEU A 190 8.84 0.55 -4.59
N MET A 191 8.56 -0.02 -5.76
CA MET A 191 7.22 -0.03 -6.35
C MET A 191 6.24 -0.84 -5.50
N ARG A 192 6.65 -2.03 -5.05
CA ARG A 192 5.84 -2.88 -4.16
C ARG A 192 5.49 -2.15 -2.86
N LEU A 193 6.48 -1.56 -2.20
CA LEU A 193 6.31 -0.80 -0.95
C LEU A 193 5.46 0.45 -1.16
N GLY A 194 5.59 1.11 -2.33
CA GLY A 194 4.73 2.21 -2.72
C GLY A 194 3.25 1.80 -2.79
N GLY A 195 2.95 0.64 -3.37
CA GLY A 195 1.60 0.07 -3.43
C GLY A 195 1.04 -0.25 -2.05
N GLN A 196 1.85 -0.84 -1.16
CA GLN A 196 1.44 -1.13 0.22
C GLN A 196 1.15 0.14 1.02
N LEU A 197 1.97 1.19 0.88
CA LEU A 197 1.73 2.49 1.50
C LEU A 197 0.43 3.13 1.03
N GLN A 198 0.13 3.07 -0.26
CA GLN A 198 -1.12 3.61 -0.78
C GLN A 198 -2.32 2.82 -0.27
N LYS A 199 -2.22 1.48 -0.23
CA LYS A 199 -3.27 0.63 0.33
C LYS A 199 -3.56 1.00 1.78
N SER A 200 -2.55 0.98 2.65
CA SER A 200 -2.72 1.30 4.08
C SER A 200 -3.19 2.74 4.32
N ARG A 201 -2.74 3.70 3.50
CA ARG A 201 -3.23 5.08 3.51
C ARG A 201 -4.74 5.14 3.25
N LEU A 202 -5.21 4.47 2.19
CA LEU A 202 -6.64 4.43 1.83
C LEU A 202 -7.47 3.72 2.90
N GLU A 203 -6.95 2.67 3.51
CA GLU A 203 -7.58 1.99 4.63
C GLU A 203 -7.74 2.92 5.84
N LEU A 204 -6.69 3.66 6.23
CA LEU A 204 -6.73 4.61 7.33
C LEU A 204 -7.71 5.76 7.07
N VAL A 205 -7.68 6.35 5.87
CA VAL A 205 -8.59 7.42 5.47
C VAL A 205 -10.03 6.91 5.39
N GLY A 206 -10.25 5.70 4.90
CA GLY A 206 -11.58 5.08 4.79
C GLY A 206 -12.25 4.80 6.14
N HIS A 207 -11.48 4.76 7.23
CA HIS A 207 -12.02 4.66 8.60
C HIS A 207 -12.54 5.98 9.14
N CYS A 208 -12.20 7.11 8.53
CA CYS A 208 -12.58 8.45 8.98
C CYS A 208 -13.88 8.93 8.33
N THR A 209 -14.52 9.95 8.93
CA THR A 209 -15.58 10.71 8.24
C THR A 209 -14.99 11.51 7.08
N ALA A 210 -15.81 11.92 6.12
CA ALA A 210 -15.33 12.62 4.92
C ALA A 210 -14.42 13.82 5.24
N ARG A 211 -14.81 14.68 6.18
CA ARG A 211 -14.04 15.86 6.57
C ARG A 211 -12.76 15.52 7.32
N GLU A 212 -12.85 14.64 8.29
CA GLU A 212 -11.69 14.19 9.08
C GLU A 212 -10.74 13.32 8.25
N GLY A 213 -11.27 12.60 7.25
CA GLY A 213 -10.50 11.82 6.29
C GLY A 213 -9.55 12.68 5.46
N GLU A 214 -9.97 13.89 5.03
CA GLU A 214 -9.09 14.82 4.33
C GLU A 214 -7.94 15.34 5.21
N VAL A 215 -8.20 15.55 6.49
CA VAL A 215 -7.16 15.98 7.45
C VAL A 215 -6.16 14.85 7.67
N MET A 216 -6.66 13.63 7.88
CA MET A 216 -5.83 12.44 8.03
C MET A 216 -5.00 12.18 6.78
N ASP A 217 -5.60 12.30 5.60
CA ASP A 217 -4.93 12.10 4.32
C ASP A 217 -3.75 13.05 4.14
N ARG A 218 -3.95 14.35 4.38
CA ARG A 218 -2.88 15.34 4.33
C ARG A 218 -1.75 15.04 5.31
N HIS A 219 -2.09 14.58 6.50
CA HIS A 219 -1.10 14.19 7.50
C HIS A 219 -0.26 13.00 7.04
N LEU A 220 -0.87 11.96 6.47
CA LEU A 220 -0.17 10.78 5.96
C LEU A 220 0.73 11.12 4.76
N VAL A 221 0.27 12.00 3.86
CA VAL A 221 1.04 12.45 2.69
C VAL A 221 2.33 13.15 3.09
N GLN A 222 2.33 13.95 4.15
CA GLN A 222 3.53 14.63 4.64
C GLN A 222 4.67 13.64 4.94
N PHE A 223 4.37 12.51 5.57
CA PHE A 223 5.37 11.46 5.84
C PHE A 223 5.82 10.72 4.57
N ILE A 224 4.90 10.48 3.64
CA ILE A 224 5.22 9.80 2.36
C ILE A 224 6.16 10.66 1.52
N GLU A 225 5.95 11.98 1.50
CA GLU A 225 6.75 12.94 0.74
C GLU A 225 8.03 13.38 1.47
N GLY A 226 8.17 13.08 2.76
CA GLY A 226 9.32 13.46 3.57
C GLY A 226 9.37 14.97 3.89
N ARG A 227 8.20 15.63 3.90
CA ARG A 227 8.05 17.08 4.18
C ARG A 227 7.75 17.40 5.65
N SER A 228 8.03 16.46 6.54
CA SER A 228 7.78 16.61 7.98
C SER A 228 8.98 17.18 8.73
#